data_53b7823c0f58a23ade3329d9f48025a7
#
_entry.id   53b7823c0f58a23ade3329d9f48025a7
#
_cell.length_a   1.000
_cell.length_b   1.000
_cell.length_c   1.000
_cell.angle_alpha   90.00
_cell.angle_beta   90.00
_cell.angle_gamma   90.00
#
_symmetry.space_group_name_H-M   'P 1'
#
loop_
_entity.id
_entity.type
_entity.pdbx_description
1 polymer ?
#
loop_
_entity_poly.entity_id
_entity_poly.type
_entity_poly.pdbx_seq_one_letter_code
_entity_poly.pdbx_strand_id
1 'polypeptide(L)'
;MNNRRKVLAVVVALVALSAGVLSYIVLTTPSSSPHAPGSPSGCPASVTPGVVTSTSGNVTAGNWTTYHGNTSRSGFLPMANVTGVHAQWAGPVGLDGQVYAEPLTCGNAVFVATEGDSIYAVNVSNGNVLWKTNLGSPVPGSALPCGDINPSGITGTPAIDVATGTIYAVAFLSPGQHVLFGLSIKNGSVLSRVVVDAAGANPLVEQQRGALLLDNGVVYIPYGGLDGDCGQYHGWVVGARTNGSGSLLSYPVPTGREGGIWGTAGVALGPNGNLYVATGNSEATTTFDYGDAVIELSPSLAVLDYFAPTNWAQLNSGDIDLGSVAPTIMPNGDVFQIGKEGVGYLLSGSHLGGIGGQLFDESICGGGYGGTARVGQSILVPCDDSLVKVVVGTSSFSVAWKASGFDAGSPIVTGDIVWAVNISTSDLVGFNLSTGQPVYSFALGSVDHFITPSAAPGVLFVGAGSQLYSFVLE
;
A
#
# COMPACT_ATOMS: atom_id res chain seq x y z
N MET A 1 1.80 -2.40 70.31
CA MET A 1 3.10 -2.19 71.07
C MET A 1 4.16 -1.88 70.01
N ASN A 2 4.72 -0.69 70.18
CA ASN A 2 6.03 -0.16 69.75
C ASN A 2 6.38 -0.13 68.25
N ASN A 3 6.35 0.99 67.61
CA ASN A 3 7.08 2.26 67.76
C ASN A 3 8.45 2.33 67.04
N ARG A 4 8.53 3.30 66.15
CA ARG A 4 9.54 4.38 66.01
C ARG A 4 10.69 4.09 65.00
N ARG A 5 11.32 5.02 64.31
CA ARG A 5 11.16 6.48 64.13
C ARG A 5 11.94 6.88 62.83
N LYS A 6 11.58 8.00 62.26
CA LYS A 6 12.33 8.76 61.23
C LYS A 6 13.64 9.31 61.81
N VAL A 7 14.68 9.43 61.00
CA VAL A 7 15.73 10.46 61.18
C VAL A 7 16.08 11.09 59.84
N LEU A 8 15.86 12.36 59.79
CA LEU A 8 16.29 13.32 58.76
C LEU A 8 17.68 13.82 59.16
N ALA A 9 18.66 13.84 58.28
CA ALA A 9 19.94 14.53 58.49
C ALA A 9 20.20 15.53 57.35
N VAL A 10 20.13 16.78 57.71
CA VAL A 10 20.63 17.93 56.97
C VAL A 10 22.12 18.09 57.30
N VAL A 11 22.99 18.25 56.29
CA VAL A 11 24.35 18.75 56.51
C VAL A 11 24.62 19.96 55.64
N VAL A 12 24.99 21.03 56.31
CA VAL A 12 25.28 22.37 55.81
C VAL A 12 26.69 22.40 55.22
N ALA A 13 26.83 23.19 54.13
CA ALA A 13 28.08 23.47 53.46
C ALA A 13 29.07 24.32 54.32
N LEU A 14 30.35 24.08 54.17
CA LEU A 14 31.43 25.04 54.47
C LEU A 14 32.34 25.17 53.25
N VAL A 15 32.46 26.42 52.78
CA VAL A 15 33.31 26.81 51.64
C VAL A 15 34.75 27.07 52.25
N ALA A 16 35.75 26.47 51.60
CA ALA A 16 37.12 26.87 51.70
C ALA A 16 37.75 27.07 50.35
N LEU A 17 38.10 28.30 50.01
CA LEU A 17 38.91 28.60 48.81
C LEU A 17 40.37 28.17 49.05
N SER A 18 40.90 27.37 48.12
CA SER A 18 42.34 27.29 47.86
C SER A 18 42.59 27.14 46.38
N ALA A 19 43.42 28.03 45.83
CA ALA A 19 43.81 28.03 44.41
C ALA A 19 44.63 26.79 44.08
N GLY A 20 44.12 25.98 43.17
CA GLY A 20 44.83 24.85 42.66
C GLY A 20 44.48 24.69 41.16
N VAL A 21 45.52 24.64 40.35
CA VAL A 21 45.49 24.49 38.89
C VAL A 21 44.65 23.30 38.50
N LEU A 22 43.52 23.51 37.84
CA LEU A 22 42.73 22.43 37.21
C LEU A 22 43.32 22.08 35.84
N SER A 23 44.03 20.97 35.77
CA SER A 23 44.32 20.32 34.49
C SER A 23 43.05 19.67 33.95
N TYR A 24 42.49 20.23 32.88
CA TYR A 24 41.38 19.61 32.14
C TYR A 24 41.90 18.40 31.37
N ILE A 25 41.60 17.22 31.85
CA ILE A 25 41.68 16.01 31.02
C ILE A 25 40.43 16.03 30.10
N VAL A 26 40.63 16.43 28.84
CA VAL A 26 39.64 16.25 27.79
C VAL A 26 39.59 14.77 27.49
N LEU A 27 38.62 14.05 28.06
CA LEU A 27 38.24 12.73 27.58
C LEU A 27 37.56 12.93 26.21
N THR A 28 38.33 12.81 25.13
CA THR A 28 37.79 12.65 23.80
C THR A 28 37.07 11.31 23.75
N THR A 29 35.76 11.33 23.89
CA THR A 29 34.93 10.22 23.43
C THR A 29 35.16 10.10 21.94
N PRO A 30 35.44 8.88 21.38
CA PRO A 30 35.52 8.73 19.95
C PRO A 30 34.15 9.13 19.38
N SER A 31 34.11 10.19 18.58
CA SER A 31 32.95 10.52 17.77
C SER A 31 32.71 9.31 16.83
N SER A 32 31.65 8.56 17.12
CA SER A 32 31.10 7.67 16.12
C SER A 32 30.68 8.55 14.95
N SER A 33 31.43 8.53 13.87
CA SER A 33 31.00 9.07 12.59
C SER A 33 29.61 8.51 12.31
N PRO A 34 28.62 9.33 11.88
CA PRO A 34 27.39 8.78 11.41
C PRO A 34 27.75 7.86 10.26
N HIS A 35 27.46 6.56 10.39
CA HIS A 35 27.52 5.61 9.28
C HIS A 35 26.70 6.26 8.16
N ALA A 36 27.34 6.47 7.01
CA ALA A 36 26.61 6.66 5.77
C ALA A 36 25.58 5.51 5.67
N PRO A 37 24.32 5.78 5.30
CA PRO A 37 23.36 4.70 5.12
C PRO A 37 23.97 3.75 4.10
N GLY A 38 24.43 2.61 4.58
CA GLY A 38 24.87 1.49 3.73
C GLY A 38 23.68 1.09 2.88
N SER A 39 23.93 0.61 1.67
CA SER A 39 22.90 -0.06 0.86
C SER A 39 22.09 -0.98 1.77
N PRO A 40 20.73 -0.97 1.68
CA PRO A 40 19.89 -1.80 2.54
C PRO A 40 20.42 -3.23 2.54
N SER A 41 20.78 -3.74 3.71
CA SER A 41 21.55 -4.98 3.86
C SER A 41 20.76 -6.25 3.48
N GLY A 42 19.49 -6.12 3.09
CA GLY A 42 18.60 -7.23 2.75
C GLY A 42 18.33 -7.43 1.26
N CYS A 43 18.39 -6.38 0.43
CA CYS A 43 18.12 -6.56 -1.01
C CYS A 43 19.29 -7.22 -1.74
N PRO A 44 19.03 -8.12 -2.72
CA PRO A 44 20.08 -8.64 -3.60
C PRO A 44 20.87 -7.50 -4.28
N ALA A 45 22.20 -7.63 -4.35
CA ALA A 45 23.06 -6.58 -4.91
C ALA A 45 22.60 -6.21 -6.34
N SER A 46 22.43 -4.91 -6.61
CA SER A 46 22.12 -4.44 -7.96
C SER A 46 23.33 -4.70 -8.87
N VAL A 47 23.13 -5.43 -9.95
CA VAL A 47 24.06 -5.44 -11.09
C VAL A 47 23.72 -4.20 -11.90
N THR A 48 24.53 -3.17 -11.79
CA THR A 48 24.35 -1.88 -12.46
C THR A 48 24.38 -2.03 -13.98
N PRO A 49 23.30 -1.74 -14.72
CA PRO A 49 23.43 -1.31 -16.10
C PRO A 49 23.85 0.17 -16.08
N GLY A 50 24.82 0.53 -16.88
CA GLY A 50 25.47 1.82 -17.08
C GLY A 50 24.92 3.03 -16.33
N VAL A 51 25.64 3.42 -15.28
CA VAL A 51 25.32 4.61 -14.47
C VAL A 51 25.56 5.87 -15.31
N VAL A 52 24.48 6.61 -15.57
CA VAL A 52 24.60 8.04 -15.85
C VAL A 52 24.85 8.72 -14.49
N THR A 53 26.10 9.11 -14.26
CA THR A 53 26.47 9.91 -13.09
C THR A 53 25.85 11.30 -13.16
N SER A 54 24.73 11.54 -12.48
CA SER A 54 24.33 12.89 -12.14
C SER A 54 24.88 13.24 -10.76
N THR A 55 25.79 14.20 -10.75
CA THR A 55 26.31 14.84 -9.55
C THR A 55 25.22 15.74 -8.95
N SER A 56 24.48 15.24 -8.00
CA SER A 56 23.96 15.94 -6.79
C SER A 56 22.80 15.18 -6.15
N GLY A 57 22.97 14.84 -4.87
CA GLY A 57 21.91 14.37 -3.98
C GLY A 57 21.77 12.85 -3.93
N ASN A 58 22.03 12.28 -2.74
CA ASN A 58 21.84 10.88 -2.39
C ASN A 58 20.44 10.37 -2.78
N VAL A 59 20.28 9.82 -3.97
CA VAL A 59 19.17 8.97 -4.31
C VAL A 59 19.62 7.55 -3.96
N THR A 60 19.20 7.07 -2.79
CA THR A 60 19.21 5.64 -2.49
C THR A 60 18.49 4.94 -3.61
N ALA A 61 19.13 3.93 -4.22
CA ALA A 61 18.54 3.13 -5.29
C ALA A 61 17.10 2.75 -4.92
N GLY A 62 16.12 3.24 -5.70
CA GLY A 62 14.71 3.15 -5.35
C GLY A 62 14.25 1.71 -5.35
N ASN A 63 14.07 1.16 -4.16
CA ASN A 63 13.34 -0.07 -3.95
C ASN A 63 11.85 0.26 -3.91
N TRP A 64 11.02 -0.59 -4.49
CA TRP A 64 9.56 -0.49 -4.46
C TRP A 64 9.03 -1.64 -3.61
N THR A 65 9.08 -1.48 -2.30
CA THR A 65 8.97 -2.58 -1.33
C THR A 65 7.57 -2.81 -0.77
N THR A 66 6.62 -1.98 -1.16
CA THR A 66 5.21 -2.07 -0.78
C THR A 66 4.39 -1.40 -1.87
N TYR A 67 3.08 -1.57 -1.84
CA TYR A 67 2.16 -0.95 -2.80
C TYR A 67 2.44 0.55 -2.94
N HIS A 68 2.54 1.02 -4.19
CA HIS A 68 2.89 2.40 -4.55
C HIS A 68 4.21 2.91 -3.94
N GLY A 69 5.16 1.98 -3.69
CA GLY A 69 6.55 2.25 -3.35
C GLY A 69 6.83 2.67 -1.90
N ASN A 70 5.84 3.12 -1.15
CA ASN A 70 6.01 3.54 0.25
C ASN A 70 4.72 3.41 1.06
N THR A 71 4.83 3.53 2.39
CA THR A 71 3.70 3.32 3.32
C THR A 71 2.59 4.37 3.23
N SER A 72 2.88 5.57 2.69
CA SER A 72 1.88 6.60 2.40
C SER A 72 1.23 6.44 1.01
N ARG A 73 1.55 5.37 0.30
CA ARG A 73 0.97 5.01 -1.00
C ARG A 73 1.14 6.08 -2.08
N SER A 74 2.32 6.73 -2.16
CA SER A 74 2.47 7.85 -3.08
C SER A 74 2.52 7.46 -4.56
N GLY A 75 2.93 6.25 -4.91
CA GLY A 75 3.02 5.82 -6.31
C GLY A 75 4.01 6.66 -7.15
N PHE A 76 4.99 7.30 -6.52
CA PHE A 76 5.92 8.21 -7.21
C PHE A 76 7.37 7.78 -7.05
N LEU A 77 8.04 7.56 -8.18
CA LEU A 77 9.48 7.39 -8.26
C LEU A 77 10.12 8.65 -8.88
N PRO A 78 10.84 9.47 -8.12
CA PRO A 78 11.55 10.62 -8.67
C PRO A 78 12.71 10.15 -9.56
N MET A 79 12.73 10.60 -10.79
CA MET A 79 13.82 10.38 -11.75
C MET A 79 13.86 11.55 -12.78
N ALA A 80 14.85 11.54 -13.66
CA ALA A 80 14.87 12.45 -14.81
C ALA A 80 13.65 12.22 -15.71
N ASN A 81 13.32 13.22 -16.54
CA ASN A 81 12.25 13.09 -17.53
C ASN A 81 12.49 11.91 -18.45
N VAL A 82 11.44 11.16 -18.72
CA VAL A 82 11.49 9.98 -19.59
C VAL A 82 11.53 10.45 -21.06
N THR A 83 12.58 10.07 -21.77
CA THR A 83 12.79 10.46 -23.18
C THR A 83 12.57 9.32 -24.16
N GLY A 84 12.54 8.08 -23.68
CA GLY A 84 12.30 6.89 -24.48
C GLY A 84 11.81 5.73 -23.63
N VAL A 85 11.01 4.84 -24.24
CA VAL A 85 10.50 3.63 -23.58
C VAL A 85 10.49 2.48 -24.56
N HIS A 86 10.98 1.31 -24.12
CA HIS A 86 10.95 0.09 -24.92
C HIS A 86 10.90 -1.16 -24.02
N ALA A 87 10.43 -2.28 -24.58
CA ALA A 87 10.45 -3.56 -23.86
C ALA A 87 11.87 -3.93 -23.43
N GLN A 88 12.04 -4.27 -22.15
CA GLN A 88 13.36 -4.65 -21.62
C GLN A 88 13.75 -6.07 -21.99
N TRP A 89 12.81 -7.00 -21.85
CA TRP A 89 13.04 -8.42 -22.09
C TRP A 89 12.55 -8.82 -23.49
N ALA A 90 13.05 -9.93 -24.01
CA ALA A 90 12.63 -10.47 -25.32
C ALA A 90 11.14 -10.84 -25.38
N GLY A 91 10.50 -11.00 -24.25
CA GLY A 91 9.08 -11.26 -24.07
C GLY A 91 8.72 -11.25 -22.59
N PRO A 92 7.43 -11.29 -22.24
CA PRO A 92 7.01 -11.34 -20.85
C PRO A 92 7.39 -12.67 -20.19
N VAL A 93 7.53 -12.66 -18.87
CA VAL A 93 7.78 -13.87 -18.07
C VAL A 93 6.44 -14.53 -17.76
N GLY A 94 6.26 -15.80 -18.16
CA GLY A 94 5.10 -16.61 -17.83
C GLY A 94 5.05 -17.03 -16.37
N LEU A 95 3.88 -16.95 -15.76
CA LEU A 95 3.61 -17.25 -14.35
C LEU A 95 2.54 -18.35 -14.24
N ASP A 96 2.36 -18.92 -13.06
CA ASP A 96 1.43 -20.04 -12.83
C ASP A 96 0.00 -19.63 -12.43
N GLY A 97 -0.28 -18.35 -12.37
CA GLY A 97 -1.60 -17.80 -12.03
C GLY A 97 -1.73 -16.35 -12.42
N GLN A 98 -2.93 -15.82 -12.35
CA GLN A 98 -3.23 -14.39 -12.58
C GLN A 98 -2.51 -13.52 -11.55
N VAL A 99 -2.24 -12.26 -11.92
CA VAL A 99 -1.53 -11.28 -11.11
C VAL A 99 -2.43 -10.09 -10.85
N TYR A 100 -2.98 -10.00 -9.65
CA TYR A 100 -3.68 -8.82 -9.15
C TYR A 100 -2.76 -7.94 -8.29
N ALA A 101 -1.81 -8.58 -7.60
CA ALA A 101 -0.82 -7.91 -6.75
C ALA A 101 0.12 -7.03 -7.56
N GLU A 102 0.42 -5.83 -7.08
CA GLU A 102 1.45 -4.98 -7.67
C GLU A 102 2.82 -5.67 -7.56
N PRO A 103 3.61 -5.76 -8.65
CA PRO A 103 4.98 -6.26 -8.58
C PRO A 103 5.85 -5.40 -7.67
N LEU A 104 6.66 -6.00 -6.81
CA LEU A 104 7.55 -5.26 -5.91
C LEU A 104 9.01 -5.39 -6.33
N THR A 105 9.83 -4.36 -6.08
CA THR A 105 11.25 -4.42 -6.42
C THR A 105 12.16 -4.22 -5.22
N CYS A 106 13.26 -4.99 -5.18
CA CYS A 106 14.31 -4.86 -4.18
C CYS A 106 15.65 -5.27 -4.79
N GLY A 107 16.55 -4.33 -4.98
CA GLY A 107 17.84 -4.54 -5.64
C GLY A 107 17.69 -4.95 -7.11
N ASN A 108 18.21 -6.14 -7.46
CA ASN A 108 18.14 -6.68 -8.82
C ASN A 108 16.98 -7.67 -9.03
N ALA A 109 16.05 -7.76 -8.11
CA ALA A 109 14.91 -8.66 -8.22
C ALA A 109 13.58 -7.88 -8.25
N VAL A 110 12.66 -8.33 -9.10
CA VAL A 110 11.25 -8.02 -9.04
C VAL A 110 10.50 -9.25 -8.51
N PHE A 111 9.60 -9.02 -7.55
CA PHE A 111 8.81 -10.05 -6.87
C PHE A 111 7.37 -9.96 -7.34
N VAL A 112 6.79 -11.09 -7.71
CA VAL A 112 5.41 -11.18 -8.19
C VAL A 112 4.70 -12.28 -7.43
N ALA A 113 3.52 -11.96 -6.93
CA ALA A 113 2.60 -12.93 -6.33
C ALA A 113 1.48 -13.26 -7.30
N THR A 114 0.97 -14.48 -7.24
CA THR A 114 -0.04 -14.99 -8.17
C THR A 114 -1.21 -15.65 -7.43
N GLU A 115 -2.35 -15.72 -8.10
CA GLU A 115 -3.51 -16.49 -7.64
C GLU A 115 -3.26 -18.03 -7.61
N GLY A 116 -2.12 -18.49 -8.11
CA GLY A 116 -1.62 -19.85 -7.90
C GLY A 116 -0.97 -20.08 -6.54
N ASP A 117 -1.09 -19.16 -5.58
CA ASP A 117 -0.38 -19.13 -4.29
C ASP A 117 1.13 -19.26 -4.44
N SER A 118 1.69 -18.62 -5.47
CA SER A 118 3.13 -18.60 -5.73
C SER A 118 3.71 -17.21 -5.62
N ILE A 119 4.95 -17.13 -5.12
CA ILE A 119 5.78 -15.94 -5.21
C ILE A 119 6.98 -16.26 -6.08
N TYR A 120 7.23 -15.38 -7.05
CA TYR A 120 8.39 -15.41 -7.94
C TYR A 120 9.35 -14.28 -7.57
N ALA A 121 10.64 -14.55 -7.64
CA ALA A 121 11.65 -13.51 -7.80
C ALA A 121 12.23 -13.64 -9.21
N VAL A 122 12.20 -12.55 -9.95
CA VAL A 122 12.65 -12.48 -11.34
C VAL A 122 13.78 -11.46 -11.42
N ASN A 123 14.84 -11.78 -12.17
CA ASN A 123 15.96 -10.88 -12.37
C ASN A 123 15.55 -9.69 -13.23
N VAL A 124 15.70 -8.49 -12.66
CA VAL A 124 15.31 -7.22 -13.31
C VAL A 124 15.95 -7.07 -14.69
N SER A 125 17.24 -7.43 -14.86
CA SER A 125 17.98 -7.15 -16.09
C SER A 125 17.61 -8.06 -17.26
N ASN A 126 17.22 -9.32 -17.01
CA ASN A 126 17.08 -10.31 -18.07
C ASN A 126 15.81 -11.19 -18.03
N GLY A 127 14.92 -10.98 -17.04
CA GLY A 127 13.69 -11.73 -16.92
C GLY A 127 13.83 -13.19 -16.45
N ASN A 128 15.02 -13.63 -16.07
CA ASN A 128 15.21 -14.99 -15.58
C ASN A 128 14.61 -15.16 -14.19
N VAL A 129 13.83 -16.22 -13.98
CA VAL A 129 13.34 -16.60 -12.67
C VAL A 129 14.53 -17.00 -11.77
N LEU A 130 14.74 -16.25 -10.69
CA LEU A 130 15.77 -16.52 -9.69
C LEU A 130 15.33 -17.64 -8.76
N TRP A 131 14.09 -17.56 -8.31
CA TRP A 131 13.42 -18.60 -7.53
C TRP A 131 11.89 -18.44 -7.66
N LYS A 132 11.20 -19.53 -7.39
CA LYS A 132 9.74 -19.63 -7.24
C LYS A 132 9.44 -20.43 -6.00
N THR A 133 8.49 -19.96 -5.19
CA THR A 133 7.95 -20.72 -4.04
C THR A 133 6.45 -20.76 -4.14
N ASN A 134 5.88 -21.96 -4.22
CA ASN A 134 4.46 -22.19 -4.07
C ASN A 134 4.14 -22.43 -2.60
N LEU A 135 3.14 -21.75 -2.06
CA LEU A 135 2.78 -21.75 -0.64
C LEU A 135 1.69 -22.77 -0.29
N GLY A 136 1.02 -23.31 -1.30
CA GLY A 136 -0.03 -24.30 -1.14
C GLY A 136 -1.00 -24.32 -2.30
N SER A 137 -2.13 -24.96 -2.11
CA SER A 137 -3.19 -25.00 -3.10
C SER A 137 -4.18 -23.87 -2.86
N PRO A 138 -4.40 -22.96 -3.84
CA PRO A 138 -5.38 -21.88 -3.69
C PRO A 138 -6.80 -22.42 -3.59
N VAL A 139 -7.71 -21.60 -3.13
CA VAL A 139 -9.13 -21.97 -3.02
C VAL A 139 -9.76 -21.90 -4.42
N PRO A 140 -10.34 -23.00 -4.94
CA PRO A 140 -11.01 -22.96 -6.23
C PRO A 140 -12.31 -22.15 -6.11
N GLY A 141 -12.66 -21.37 -7.15
CA GLY A 141 -13.88 -20.57 -7.16
C GLY A 141 -15.16 -21.39 -6.93
N SER A 142 -15.16 -22.69 -7.30
CA SER A 142 -16.27 -23.60 -7.01
C SER A 142 -16.49 -23.91 -5.53
N ALA A 143 -15.54 -23.59 -4.66
CA ALA A 143 -15.67 -23.71 -3.20
C ALA A 143 -16.15 -22.41 -2.54
N LEU A 144 -16.22 -21.31 -3.29
CA LEU A 144 -16.67 -20.00 -2.83
C LEU A 144 -18.15 -19.80 -3.22
N PRO A 145 -18.94 -19.05 -2.40
CA PRO A 145 -20.34 -18.80 -2.70
C PRO A 145 -20.56 -17.81 -3.85
N CYS A 146 -19.60 -16.95 -4.14
CA CYS A 146 -19.52 -16.04 -5.29
C CYS A 146 -18.05 -15.60 -5.48
N GLY A 147 -17.81 -14.52 -6.22
CA GLY A 147 -16.48 -14.00 -6.51
C GLY A 147 -16.12 -14.20 -7.99
N ASP A 148 -15.25 -13.35 -8.48
CA ASP A 148 -14.80 -13.29 -9.87
C ASP A 148 -13.36 -13.81 -10.06
N ILE A 149 -12.63 -14.12 -8.98
CA ILE A 149 -11.26 -14.64 -9.01
C ILE A 149 -11.25 -16.17 -8.85
N ASN A 150 -10.69 -16.87 -9.84
CA ASN A 150 -10.64 -18.34 -9.84
C ASN A 150 -9.34 -18.90 -10.44
N PRO A 151 -8.51 -19.63 -9.65
CA PRO A 151 -8.63 -19.80 -8.20
C PRO A 151 -8.35 -18.49 -7.46
N SER A 152 -8.74 -18.40 -6.19
CA SER A 152 -8.39 -17.29 -5.31
C SER A 152 -7.22 -17.70 -4.40
N GLY A 153 -6.11 -16.99 -4.53
CA GLY A 153 -4.84 -17.25 -3.86
C GLY A 153 -4.24 -16.00 -3.23
N ILE A 154 -3.10 -15.49 -3.77
CA ILE A 154 -2.48 -14.25 -3.29
C ILE A 154 -2.99 -13.09 -4.15
N THR A 155 -4.05 -12.43 -3.72
CA THR A 155 -4.65 -11.28 -4.41
C THR A 155 -4.05 -9.96 -3.94
N GLY A 156 -3.85 -9.79 -2.63
CA GLY A 156 -3.31 -8.56 -2.04
C GLY A 156 -1.81 -8.40 -2.28
N THR A 157 -1.38 -7.17 -2.55
CA THR A 157 0.05 -6.85 -2.75
C THR A 157 0.85 -7.13 -1.47
N PRO A 158 1.95 -7.90 -1.57
CA PRO A 158 2.86 -8.20 -0.47
C PRO A 158 3.56 -6.95 0.10
N ALA A 159 4.36 -7.14 1.16
CA ALA A 159 5.24 -6.12 1.70
C ALA A 159 6.64 -6.69 1.98
N ILE A 160 7.69 -5.94 1.67
CA ILE A 160 9.09 -6.35 1.87
C ILE A 160 9.68 -5.59 3.06
N ASP A 161 10.15 -6.32 4.06
CA ASP A 161 11.04 -5.82 5.10
C ASP A 161 12.49 -5.89 4.62
N VAL A 162 13.01 -4.76 4.19
CA VAL A 162 14.39 -4.65 3.71
C VAL A 162 15.40 -4.92 4.84
N ALA A 163 15.07 -4.58 6.08
CA ALA A 163 15.98 -4.75 7.21
C ALA A 163 16.24 -6.24 7.52
N THR A 164 15.21 -7.07 7.42
CA THR A 164 15.31 -8.51 7.65
C THR A 164 15.48 -9.33 6.37
N GLY A 165 15.29 -8.71 5.21
CA GLY A 165 15.31 -9.41 3.92
C GLY A 165 14.14 -10.38 3.77
N THR A 166 12.97 -10.01 4.24
CA THR A 166 11.76 -10.87 4.25
C THR A 166 10.64 -10.23 3.42
N ILE A 167 10.01 -11.00 2.54
CA ILE A 167 8.75 -10.62 1.89
C ILE A 167 7.60 -11.31 2.61
N TYR A 168 6.57 -10.54 2.96
CA TYR A 168 5.34 -10.99 3.60
C TYR A 168 4.20 -11.00 2.60
N ALA A 169 3.47 -12.10 2.49
CA ALA A 169 2.30 -12.26 1.64
C ALA A 169 1.23 -13.09 2.35
N VAL A 170 -0.04 -12.82 2.06
CA VAL A 170 -1.18 -13.62 2.53
C VAL A 170 -1.62 -14.53 1.41
N ALA A 171 -1.54 -15.84 1.62
CA ALA A 171 -2.05 -16.87 0.73
C ALA A 171 -3.43 -17.35 1.19
N PHE A 172 -4.37 -17.57 0.28
CA PHE A 172 -5.69 -18.12 0.57
C PHE A 172 -5.73 -19.60 0.25
N LEU A 173 -5.40 -20.41 1.26
CA LEU A 173 -5.20 -21.84 1.11
C LEU A 173 -6.48 -22.65 1.24
N SER A 174 -6.65 -23.61 0.33
CA SER A 174 -7.72 -24.61 0.42
C SER A 174 -7.61 -25.44 1.74
N PRO A 175 -8.72 -25.72 2.44
CA PRO A 175 -10.11 -25.55 2.03
C PRO A 175 -10.73 -24.18 2.37
N GLY A 176 -9.98 -23.18 2.79
CA GLY A 176 -10.43 -21.83 3.15
C GLY A 176 -9.73 -21.33 4.40
N GLN A 177 -8.46 -20.89 4.26
CA GLN A 177 -7.67 -20.33 5.35
C GLN A 177 -6.71 -19.27 4.81
N HIS A 178 -6.76 -18.05 5.34
CA HIS A 178 -5.77 -17.03 5.04
C HIS A 178 -4.54 -17.21 5.92
N VAL A 179 -3.38 -17.28 5.28
CA VAL A 179 -2.11 -17.52 5.96
C VAL A 179 -1.08 -16.48 5.54
N LEU A 180 -0.59 -15.70 6.49
CA LEU A 180 0.55 -14.81 6.29
C LEU A 180 1.84 -15.64 6.29
N PHE A 181 2.57 -15.60 5.19
CA PHE A 181 3.90 -16.17 5.06
C PHE A 181 4.95 -15.06 5.06
N GLY A 182 6.07 -15.30 5.74
CA GLY A 182 7.30 -14.56 5.56
C GLY A 182 8.31 -15.43 4.81
N LEU A 183 8.82 -14.94 3.68
CA LEU A 183 9.81 -15.65 2.87
C LEU A 183 11.12 -14.84 2.76
N SER A 184 12.24 -15.54 2.72
CA SER A 184 13.52 -14.92 2.41
C SER A 184 13.52 -14.39 0.97
N ILE A 185 13.76 -13.09 0.78
CA ILE A 185 13.86 -12.48 -0.56
C ILE A 185 15.06 -13.02 -1.34
N LYS A 186 16.05 -13.61 -0.66
CA LYS A 186 17.26 -14.16 -1.26
C LYS A 186 17.03 -15.46 -2.03
N ASN A 187 16.18 -16.34 -1.52
CA ASN A 187 16.02 -17.70 -2.05
C ASN A 187 14.61 -18.29 -1.95
N GLY A 188 13.63 -17.50 -1.51
CA GLY A 188 12.24 -17.93 -1.39
C GLY A 188 11.94 -18.91 -0.26
N SER A 189 12.93 -19.23 0.62
CA SER A 189 12.64 -20.13 1.75
C SER A 189 11.63 -19.53 2.72
N VAL A 190 10.65 -20.33 3.15
CA VAL A 190 9.66 -19.93 4.14
C VAL A 190 10.33 -19.79 5.51
N LEU A 191 10.22 -18.61 6.10
CA LEU A 191 10.78 -18.24 7.40
C LEU A 191 9.72 -18.25 8.50
N SER A 192 8.49 -17.87 8.18
CA SER A 192 7.37 -17.82 9.11
C SER A 192 6.05 -18.14 8.42
N ARG A 193 5.08 -18.62 9.23
CA ARG A 193 3.71 -18.91 8.81
C ARG A 193 2.77 -18.62 9.97
N VAL A 194 1.75 -17.78 9.74
CA VAL A 194 0.75 -17.41 10.75
C VAL A 194 -0.63 -17.39 10.10
N VAL A 195 -1.61 -18.09 10.69
CA VAL A 195 -3.03 -17.97 10.29
C VAL A 195 -3.52 -16.59 10.68
N VAL A 196 -4.14 -15.88 9.74
CA VAL A 196 -4.53 -14.47 9.90
C VAL A 196 -6.03 -14.25 9.67
N ASP A 197 -6.82 -15.32 9.66
CA ASP A 197 -8.27 -15.20 9.72
C ASP A 197 -8.68 -14.49 11.02
N ALA A 198 -9.53 -13.47 10.93
CA ALA A 198 -10.03 -12.76 12.09
C ALA A 198 -10.92 -13.68 12.94
N ALA A 199 -10.88 -13.52 14.27
CA ALA A 199 -11.66 -14.35 15.17
C ALA A 199 -13.17 -14.14 14.95
N GLY A 200 -13.85 -15.20 14.52
CA GLY A 200 -15.28 -15.17 14.20
C GLY A 200 -15.61 -14.87 12.74
N ALA A 201 -14.63 -14.52 11.91
CA ALA A 201 -14.80 -14.40 10.47
C ALA A 201 -15.01 -15.78 9.80
N ASN A 202 -15.72 -15.79 8.68
CA ASN A 202 -15.80 -16.95 7.80
C ASN A 202 -14.87 -16.74 6.60
N PRO A 203 -13.70 -17.40 6.53
CA PRO A 203 -12.73 -17.16 5.48
C PRO A 203 -13.25 -17.38 4.04
N LEU A 204 -14.31 -18.17 3.88
CA LEU A 204 -14.89 -18.47 2.56
C LEU A 204 -15.79 -17.35 2.01
N VAL A 205 -16.04 -16.29 2.79
CA VAL A 205 -16.79 -15.10 2.35
C VAL A 205 -15.97 -13.83 2.51
N GLU A 206 -14.78 -13.93 3.10
CA GLU A 206 -13.83 -12.83 3.25
C GLU A 206 -12.79 -12.89 2.13
N GLN A 207 -12.42 -11.75 1.57
CA GLN A 207 -11.36 -11.65 0.58
C GLN A 207 -10.25 -10.70 1.05
N GLN A 208 -9.02 -11.18 1.00
CA GLN A 208 -7.83 -10.36 1.26
C GLN A 208 -7.33 -9.78 -0.08
N ARG A 209 -7.87 -8.62 -0.48
CA ARG A 209 -7.51 -7.94 -1.74
C ARG A 209 -6.57 -6.76 -1.54
N GLY A 210 -6.79 -5.95 -0.51
CA GLY A 210 -6.00 -4.75 -0.26
C GLY A 210 -4.54 -5.04 0.08
N ALA A 211 -3.65 -4.14 -0.32
CA ALA A 211 -2.23 -4.25 -0.08
C ALA A 211 -1.89 -4.33 1.41
N LEU A 212 -0.89 -5.14 1.74
CA LEU A 212 -0.35 -5.23 3.09
C LEU A 212 0.39 -3.95 3.47
N LEU A 213 0.26 -3.52 4.72
CA LEU A 213 1.11 -2.48 5.30
C LEU A 213 2.03 -3.11 6.34
N LEU A 214 3.34 -2.92 6.18
CA LEU A 214 4.32 -3.28 7.19
C LEU A 214 4.79 -2.02 7.92
N ASP A 215 4.52 -1.95 9.22
CA ASP A 215 5.02 -0.87 10.08
C ASP A 215 5.41 -1.40 11.46
N ASN A 216 6.56 -0.97 11.98
CA ASN A 216 7.05 -1.29 13.32
C ASN A 216 6.96 -2.78 13.71
N GLY A 217 7.24 -3.69 12.77
CA GLY A 217 7.22 -5.13 13.00
C GLY A 217 5.81 -5.74 13.09
N VAL A 218 4.80 -5.04 12.59
CA VAL A 218 3.42 -5.53 12.41
C VAL A 218 3.05 -5.44 10.94
N VAL A 219 2.48 -6.52 10.41
CA VAL A 219 1.83 -6.55 9.09
C VAL A 219 0.34 -6.33 9.31
N TYR A 220 -0.19 -5.23 8.77
CA TYR A 220 -1.62 -4.92 8.77
C TYR A 220 -2.25 -5.41 7.47
N ILE A 221 -3.34 -6.15 7.60
CA ILE A 221 -3.99 -6.94 6.56
C ILE A 221 -5.45 -6.51 6.48
N PRO A 222 -5.88 -5.82 5.40
CA PRO A 222 -7.28 -5.47 5.22
C PRO A 222 -8.06 -6.64 4.59
N TYR A 223 -9.33 -6.77 4.96
CA TYR A 223 -10.27 -7.72 4.38
C TYR A 223 -11.56 -7.05 3.95
N GLY A 224 -12.17 -7.56 2.91
CA GLY A 224 -13.51 -7.25 2.45
C GLY A 224 -14.24 -8.51 2.06
N GLY A 225 -15.39 -8.37 1.37
CA GLY A 225 -16.14 -9.49 0.81
C GLY A 225 -15.58 -9.97 -0.54
N LEU A 226 -16.13 -11.07 -1.00
CA LEU A 226 -16.01 -11.52 -2.38
C LEU A 226 -16.85 -10.60 -3.30
N ASP A 227 -16.48 -10.49 -4.58
CA ASP A 227 -17.34 -9.86 -5.58
C ASP A 227 -18.73 -10.49 -5.58
N GLY A 228 -19.79 -9.66 -5.52
CA GLY A 228 -21.17 -10.09 -5.36
C GLY A 228 -21.66 -10.23 -3.92
N ASP A 229 -20.88 -9.81 -2.91
CA ASP A 229 -21.28 -9.62 -1.51
C ASP A 229 -22.01 -10.80 -0.85
N CYS A 230 -21.52 -12.01 -1.11
CA CYS A 230 -22.14 -13.23 -0.60
C CYS A 230 -21.83 -13.49 0.87
N GLY A 231 -22.83 -13.95 1.58
CA GLY A 231 -22.67 -14.45 2.95
C GLY A 231 -22.57 -13.34 3.98
N GLN A 232 -22.23 -13.71 5.21
CA GLN A 232 -22.08 -12.80 6.34
C GLN A 232 -20.59 -12.45 6.49
N TYR A 233 -20.14 -11.44 5.77
CA TYR A 233 -18.79 -10.92 5.88
C TYR A 233 -18.78 -9.53 6.51
N HIS A 234 -17.61 -9.11 6.97
CA HIS A 234 -17.34 -7.77 7.47
C HIS A 234 -16.03 -7.24 6.89
N GLY A 235 -15.88 -5.93 6.87
CA GLY A 235 -14.56 -5.33 6.73
C GLY A 235 -13.72 -5.59 7.98
N TRP A 236 -12.44 -5.92 7.78
CA TRP A 236 -11.50 -6.11 8.89
C TRP A 236 -10.17 -5.44 8.61
N VAL A 237 -9.49 -5.04 9.68
CA VAL A 237 -8.04 -4.90 9.68
C VAL A 237 -7.48 -5.87 10.70
N VAL A 238 -6.61 -6.78 10.26
CA VAL A 238 -5.90 -7.71 11.13
C VAL A 238 -4.43 -7.30 11.20
N GLY A 239 -3.86 -7.24 12.41
CA GLY A 239 -2.43 -6.97 12.62
C GLY A 239 -1.71 -8.22 13.12
N ALA A 240 -0.72 -8.70 12.37
CA ALA A 240 0.12 -9.84 12.73
C ALA A 240 1.58 -9.40 12.94
N ARG A 241 2.20 -9.83 14.06
CA ARG A 241 3.60 -9.51 14.31
C ARG A 241 4.52 -10.33 13.41
N THR A 242 5.52 -9.69 12.84
CA THR A 242 6.50 -10.30 11.90
C THR A 242 7.29 -11.47 12.52
N ASN A 243 7.46 -11.47 13.84
CA ASN A 243 8.12 -12.56 14.58
C ASN A 243 7.19 -13.73 14.94
N GLY A 244 5.92 -13.69 14.49
CA GLY A 244 4.93 -14.73 14.73
C GLY A 244 4.49 -14.87 16.20
N SER A 245 4.87 -13.95 17.09
CA SER A 245 4.56 -14.01 18.51
C SER A 245 3.32 -13.19 18.89
N GLY A 246 2.62 -13.65 19.93
CA GLY A 246 1.44 -12.96 20.48
C GLY A 246 0.15 -13.24 19.71
N SER A 247 -0.96 -12.68 20.20
CA SER A 247 -2.25 -12.71 19.52
C SER A 247 -2.30 -11.72 18.38
N LEU A 248 -3.14 -11.97 17.37
CA LEU A 248 -3.48 -11.01 16.34
C LEU A 248 -4.13 -9.78 16.97
N LEU A 249 -3.81 -8.61 16.42
CA LEU A 249 -4.65 -7.42 16.56
C LEU A 249 -5.82 -7.56 15.60
N SER A 250 -6.97 -7.01 15.93
CA SER A 250 -8.15 -7.11 15.07
C SER A 250 -9.07 -5.90 15.27
N TYR A 251 -9.48 -5.31 14.17
CA TYR A 251 -10.54 -4.30 14.10
C TYR A 251 -11.61 -4.80 13.14
N PRO A 252 -12.78 -5.22 13.61
CA PRO A 252 -13.95 -5.40 12.77
C PRO A 252 -14.59 -4.06 12.48
N VAL A 253 -15.00 -3.79 11.25
CA VAL A 253 -15.93 -2.69 10.95
C VAL A 253 -17.25 -3.05 11.64
N PRO A 254 -17.85 -2.14 12.46
CA PRO A 254 -18.99 -2.52 13.31
C PRO A 254 -20.32 -2.54 12.56
N THR A 255 -20.31 -2.86 11.26
CA THR A 255 -21.47 -3.09 10.42
C THR A 255 -22.22 -4.35 10.84
N GLY A 256 -23.50 -4.43 10.56
CA GLY A 256 -24.26 -5.68 10.73
C GLY A 256 -23.82 -6.76 9.74
N ARG A 257 -23.39 -6.35 8.55
CA ARG A 257 -22.84 -7.11 7.44
C ARG A 257 -22.11 -6.14 6.51
N GLU A 258 -21.18 -6.60 5.69
CA GLU A 258 -20.47 -5.80 4.69
C GLU A 258 -19.50 -4.78 5.30
N GLY A 259 -19.36 -3.58 4.75
CA GLY A 259 -18.37 -2.59 5.19
C GLY A 259 -16.94 -3.00 4.82
N GLY A 260 -16.76 -3.69 3.71
CA GLY A 260 -15.49 -4.26 3.25
C GLY A 260 -14.39 -3.22 3.10
N ILE A 261 -13.16 -3.57 3.51
CA ILE A 261 -11.94 -2.78 3.26
C ILE A 261 -11.22 -3.45 2.08
N TRP A 262 -11.71 -3.19 0.86
CA TRP A 262 -11.30 -3.92 -0.34
C TRP A 262 -10.53 -3.11 -1.38
N GLY A 263 -10.43 -1.80 -1.24
CA GLY A 263 -9.63 -0.95 -2.12
C GLY A 263 -8.19 -1.46 -2.23
N THR A 264 -7.64 -1.57 -3.43
CA THR A 264 -6.37 -2.27 -3.70
C THR A 264 -5.16 -1.69 -2.97
N ALA A 265 -5.14 -0.38 -2.69
CA ALA A 265 -4.05 0.22 -1.91
C ALA A 265 -4.10 -0.15 -0.43
N GLY A 266 -5.20 -0.73 0.06
CA GLY A 266 -5.33 -1.27 1.41
C GLY A 266 -5.17 -0.22 2.51
N VAL A 267 -4.34 -0.53 3.51
CA VAL A 267 -4.08 0.36 4.64
C VAL A 267 -3.00 1.38 4.28
N ALA A 268 -3.27 2.67 4.48
CA ALA A 268 -2.28 3.75 4.34
C ALA A 268 -1.77 4.21 5.72
N LEU A 269 -0.50 4.63 5.80
CA LEU A 269 0.13 5.15 7.01
C LEU A 269 0.24 6.67 6.92
N GLY A 270 -0.33 7.36 7.90
CA GLY A 270 -0.22 8.80 8.02
C GLY A 270 1.11 9.25 8.68
N PRO A 271 1.48 10.53 8.52
CA PRO A 271 2.70 11.08 9.13
C PRO A 271 2.64 11.12 10.67
N ASN A 272 1.45 11.02 11.24
CA ASN A 272 1.22 10.90 12.69
C ASN A 272 1.42 9.45 13.22
N GLY A 273 1.73 8.49 12.35
CA GLY A 273 1.87 7.07 12.68
C GLY A 273 0.55 6.32 12.81
N ASN A 274 -0.58 6.94 12.48
CA ASN A 274 -1.89 6.31 12.48
C ASN A 274 -2.19 5.68 11.12
N LEU A 275 -3.11 4.73 11.13
CA LEU A 275 -3.53 3.96 9.96
C LEU A 275 -4.84 4.55 9.43
N TYR A 276 -4.97 4.56 8.11
CA TYR A 276 -6.17 5.05 7.44
C TYR A 276 -6.70 3.98 6.49
N VAL A 277 -8.00 3.72 6.57
CA VAL A 277 -8.73 2.80 5.68
C VAL A 277 -10.03 3.43 5.22
N ALA A 278 -10.56 2.94 4.10
CA ALA A 278 -11.91 3.29 3.66
C ALA A 278 -12.74 2.02 3.54
N THR A 279 -14.01 2.11 3.95
CA THR A 279 -14.98 1.02 3.93
C THR A 279 -15.93 1.15 2.75
N GLY A 280 -16.37 0.03 2.23
CA GLY A 280 -17.49 -0.04 1.30
C GLY A 280 -18.83 0.05 2.00
N ASN A 281 -19.91 -0.14 1.23
CA ASN A 281 -21.28 -0.13 1.66
C ASN A 281 -21.57 -1.11 2.80
N SER A 282 -22.65 -0.82 3.55
CA SER A 282 -23.27 -1.74 4.50
C SER A 282 -24.78 -1.82 4.26
N GLU A 283 -25.46 -2.74 4.95
CA GLU A 283 -26.93 -2.81 4.88
C GLU A 283 -27.65 -1.69 5.66
N ALA A 284 -26.93 -0.86 6.42
CA ALA A 284 -27.51 0.19 7.24
C ALA A 284 -27.94 1.41 6.41
N THR A 285 -29.17 1.88 6.63
CA THR A 285 -29.73 3.07 5.95
C THR A 285 -30.38 4.07 6.91
N THR A 286 -30.41 3.77 8.20
CA THR A 286 -31.07 4.61 9.22
C THR A 286 -30.18 5.01 10.37
N THR A 287 -29.25 4.14 10.76
CA THR A 287 -28.27 4.38 11.81
C THR A 287 -26.90 4.11 11.24
N PHE A 288 -26.01 5.11 11.30
CA PHE A 288 -24.65 5.00 10.77
C PHE A 288 -23.87 3.92 11.53
N ASP A 289 -23.20 3.05 10.78
CA ASP A 289 -22.48 1.88 11.27
C ASP A 289 -21.05 1.74 10.72
N TYR A 290 -20.50 2.82 10.17
CA TYR A 290 -19.17 2.87 9.52
C TYR A 290 -19.10 2.20 8.14
N GLY A 291 -20.22 1.88 7.49
CA GLY A 291 -20.29 1.68 6.04
C GLY A 291 -20.01 3.01 5.33
N ASP A 292 -19.35 2.97 4.16
CA ASP A 292 -18.98 4.14 3.37
C ASP A 292 -18.29 5.25 4.18
N ALA A 293 -17.20 4.88 4.85
CA ALA A 293 -16.44 5.76 5.72
C ALA A 293 -14.93 5.73 5.47
N VAL A 294 -14.24 6.82 5.79
CA VAL A 294 -12.80 6.84 6.06
C VAL A 294 -12.62 6.71 7.56
N ILE A 295 -11.76 5.80 7.99
CA ILE A 295 -11.53 5.51 9.41
C ILE A 295 -10.05 5.67 9.72
N GLU A 296 -9.76 6.46 10.77
CA GLU A 296 -8.42 6.57 11.35
C GLU A 296 -8.30 5.60 12.52
N LEU A 297 -7.29 4.73 12.47
CA LEU A 297 -6.99 3.75 13.51
C LEU A 297 -5.62 4.01 14.12
N SER A 298 -5.50 3.77 15.42
CA SER A 298 -4.18 3.70 16.06
C SER A 298 -3.40 2.45 15.58
N PRO A 299 -2.07 2.38 15.81
CA PRO A 299 -1.31 1.15 15.54
C PRO A 299 -1.79 -0.09 16.32
N SER A 300 -2.57 0.09 17.39
CA SER A 300 -3.23 -0.99 18.13
C SER A 300 -4.64 -1.30 17.63
N LEU A 301 -5.05 -0.69 16.50
CA LEU A 301 -6.35 -0.85 15.86
C LEU A 301 -7.54 -0.30 16.67
N ALA A 302 -7.32 0.68 17.56
CA ALA A 302 -8.40 1.44 18.15
C ALA A 302 -8.84 2.57 17.20
N VAL A 303 -10.15 2.77 17.02
CA VAL A 303 -10.70 3.89 16.24
C VAL A 303 -10.36 5.19 16.95
N LEU A 304 -9.77 6.12 16.21
CA LEU A 304 -9.41 7.46 16.68
C LEU A 304 -10.36 8.51 16.14
N ASP A 305 -10.69 8.42 14.85
CA ASP A 305 -11.56 9.37 14.15
C ASP A 305 -12.17 8.72 12.92
N TYR A 306 -13.16 9.38 12.32
CA TYR A 306 -13.75 8.93 11.06
C TYR A 306 -14.35 10.10 10.28
N PHE A 307 -14.61 9.86 9.00
CA PHE A 307 -15.42 10.67 8.11
C PHE A 307 -16.41 9.78 7.38
N ALA A 308 -17.62 10.30 7.14
CA ALA A 308 -18.57 9.73 6.18
C ALA A 308 -19.30 10.86 5.42
N PRO A 309 -19.63 10.68 4.15
CA PRO A 309 -20.47 11.64 3.42
C PRO A 309 -21.85 11.78 4.06
N THR A 310 -22.50 12.93 3.88
CA THR A 310 -23.86 13.14 4.41
C THR A 310 -24.91 12.22 3.78
N ASN A 311 -24.64 11.73 2.58
CA ASN A 311 -25.48 10.81 1.82
C ASN A 311 -25.08 9.32 2.00
N TRP A 312 -24.30 8.98 3.04
CA TRP A 312 -23.84 7.60 3.31
C TRP A 312 -24.94 6.54 3.22
N ALA A 313 -26.17 6.87 3.68
CA ALA A 313 -27.30 5.93 3.62
C ALA A 313 -27.76 5.62 2.18
N GLN A 314 -27.62 6.58 1.26
CA GLN A 314 -27.86 6.35 -0.17
C GLN A 314 -26.73 5.57 -0.80
N LEU A 315 -25.47 5.84 -0.43
CA LEU A 315 -24.31 5.09 -0.89
C LEU A 315 -24.44 3.62 -0.48
N ASN A 316 -24.71 3.35 0.80
CA ASN A 316 -24.97 2.00 1.31
C ASN A 316 -26.08 1.28 0.52
N SER A 317 -27.25 1.93 0.31
CA SER A 317 -28.36 1.29 -0.38
C SER A 317 -28.16 1.09 -1.89
N GLY A 318 -27.20 1.81 -2.47
CA GLY A 318 -26.93 1.80 -3.90
C GLY A 318 -25.71 0.97 -4.30
N ASP A 319 -25.02 0.32 -3.36
CA ASP A 319 -23.71 -0.31 -3.59
C ASP A 319 -22.71 0.68 -4.24
N ILE A 320 -22.66 1.91 -3.67
CA ILE A 320 -21.81 3.00 -4.20
C ILE A 320 -20.62 3.23 -3.25
N ASP A 321 -19.75 2.24 -3.17
CA ASP A 321 -18.67 2.20 -2.19
C ASP A 321 -17.75 3.43 -2.20
N LEU A 322 -17.66 4.09 -1.06
CA LEU A 322 -16.59 5.06 -0.81
C LEU A 322 -15.21 4.36 -0.77
N GLY A 323 -15.18 3.12 -0.29
CA GLY A 323 -13.98 2.30 -0.10
C GLY A 323 -13.45 1.62 -1.36
N SER A 324 -14.00 1.88 -2.55
CA SER A 324 -13.44 1.38 -3.82
C SER A 324 -12.04 1.95 -4.12
N VAL A 325 -11.68 3.07 -3.49
CA VAL A 325 -10.33 3.65 -3.46
C VAL A 325 -9.86 3.78 -2.01
N ALA A 326 -8.63 3.39 -1.73
CA ALA A 326 -8.06 3.61 -0.40
C ALA A 326 -7.68 5.09 -0.17
N PRO A 327 -7.65 5.58 1.09
CA PRO A 327 -7.35 6.97 1.40
C PRO A 327 -5.97 7.42 0.90
N THR A 328 -5.90 8.59 0.28
CA THR A 328 -4.66 9.22 -0.16
C THR A 328 -4.17 10.21 0.90
N ILE A 329 -3.01 9.94 1.48
CA ILE A 329 -2.44 10.81 2.52
C ILE A 329 -1.61 11.92 1.87
N MET A 330 -1.98 13.18 2.13
CA MET A 330 -1.27 14.35 1.62
C MET A 330 0.00 14.65 2.44
N PRO A 331 0.99 15.41 1.91
CA PRO A 331 2.22 15.70 2.64
C PRO A 331 2.04 16.45 3.96
N ASN A 332 0.97 17.23 4.10
CA ASN A 332 0.60 17.95 5.33
C ASN A 332 -0.24 17.10 6.30
N GLY A 333 -0.53 15.86 5.94
CA GLY A 333 -1.35 14.94 6.72
C GLY A 333 -2.84 14.96 6.39
N ASP A 334 -3.32 15.90 5.58
CA ASP A 334 -4.71 15.86 5.10
C ASP A 334 -4.97 14.58 4.29
N VAL A 335 -6.24 14.20 4.18
CA VAL A 335 -6.66 13.00 3.49
C VAL A 335 -7.55 13.37 2.32
N PHE A 336 -7.25 12.82 1.15
CA PHE A 336 -8.14 12.87 0.00
C PHE A 336 -8.80 11.49 -0.17
N GLN A 337 -10.11 11.49 -0.33
CA GLN A 337 -10.91 10.28 -0.56
C GLN A 337 -11.82 10.45 -1.77
N ILE A 338 -11.99 9.37 -2.53
CA ILE A 338 -12.96 9.23 -3.63
C ILE A 338 -13.40 7.77 -3.67
N GLY A 339 -14.60 7.52 -4.20
CA GLY A 339 -15.14 6.16 -4.39
C GLY A 339 -16.00 6.05 -5.65
N LYS A 340 -16.89 5.05 -5.69
CA LYS A 340 -17.78 4.75 -6.83
C LYS A 340 -18.70 5.93 -7.22
N GLU A 341 -19.02 6.85 -6.29
CA GLU A 341 -19.82 8.05 -6.61
C GLU A 341 -19.07 9.05 -7.52
N GLY A 342 -17.73 8.95 -7.58
CA GLY A 342 -16.90 9.88 -8.34
C GLY A 342 -16.78 11.27 -7.71
N VAL A 343 -17.26 11.46 -6.49
CA VAL A 343 -17.09 12.67 -5.69
C VAL A 343 -15.80 12.56 -4.87
N GLY A 344 -14.91 13.53 -5.04
CA GLY A 344 -13.70 13.67 -4.22
C GLY A 344 -14.02 14.45 -2.94
N TYR A 345 -13.42 14.03 -1.83
CA TYR A 345 -13.51 14.66 -0.51
C TYR A 345 -12.13 15.03 -0.01
N LEU A 346 -11.92 16.26 0.41
CA LEU A 346 -10.72 16.70 1.11
C LEU A 346 -11.04 16.76 2.61
N LEU A 347 -10.30 16.02 3.42
CA LEU A 347 -10.48 15.90 4.85
C LEU A 347 -9.28 16.48 5.59
N SER A 348 -9.52 17.10 6.74
CA SER A 348 -8.44 17.59 7.60
C SER A 348 -7.71 16.41 8.26
N GLY A 349 -6.39 16.36 8.15
CA GLY A 349 -5.56 15.34 8.81
C GLY A 349 -5.46 15.48 10.32
N SER A 350 -5.97 16.57 10.90
CA SER A 350 -6.05 16.76 12.36
C SER A 350 -7.38 16.32 12.97
N HIS A 351 -8.42 16.23 12.14
CA HIS A 351 -9.77 15.82 12.53
C HIS A 351 -10.59 15.53 11.28
N LEU A 352 -10.95 14.27 11.05
CA LEU A 352 -11.69 13.85 9.85
C LEU A 352 -13.13 14.41 9.82
N GLY A 353 -13.71 14.74 10.96
CA GLY A 353 -14.90 15.57 11.07
C GLY A 353 -16.23 14.83 11.19
N GLY A 354 -16.25 13.51 11.23
CA GLY A 354 -17.48 12.73 11.33
C GLY A 354 -18.33 12.81 10.06
N ILE A 355 -19.64 12.72 10.19
CA ILE A 355 -20.56 12.76 9.03
C ILE A 355 -20.64 14.20 8.49
N GLY A 356 -20.25 14.38 7.21
CA GLY A 356 -20.29 15.67 6.51
C GLY A 356 -19.22 16.66 6.97
N GLY A 357 -18.11 16.18 7.57
CA GLY A 357 -17.05 17.02 8.11
C GLY A 357 -15.90 17.35 7.13
N GLN A 358 -16.07 17.09 5.82
CA GLN A 358 -15.06 17.41 4.82
C GLN A 358 -14.77 18.92 4.75
N LEU A 359 -13.53 19.26 4.40
CA LEU A 359 -13.14 20.65 4.11
C LEU A 359 -13.72 21.11 2.76
N PHE A 360 -13.80 20.19 1.80
CA PHE A 360 -14.27 20.45 0.44
C PHE A 360 -14.67 19.13 -0.23
N ASP A 361 -15.63 19.20 -1.12
CA ASP A 361 -16.04 18.11 -2.00
C ASP A 361 -16.44 18.63 -3.38
N GLU A 362 -16.18 17.83 -4.42
CA GLU A 362 -16.55 18.14 -5.81
C GLU A 362 -16.57 16.85 -6.62
N SER A 363 -17.50 16.75 -7.59
CA SER A 363 -17.54 15.65 -8.55
C SER A 363 -16.36 15.71 -9.50
N ILE A 364 -15.65 14.59 -9.65
CA ILE A 364 -14.41 14.46 -10.44
C ILE A 364 -14.65 13.62 -11.70
N CYS A 365 -15.31 12.46 -11.57
CA CYS A 365 -15.46 11.48 -12.66
C CYS A 365 -16.70 10.59 -12.47
N GLY A 366 -16.84 9.54 -13.27
CA GLY A 366 -17.95 8.58 -13.18
C GLY A 366 -17.90 7.74 -11.90
N GLY A 367 -16.72 7.21 -11.57
CA GLY A 367 -16.47 6.44 -10.36
C GLY A 367 -14.97 6.18 -10.21
N GLY A 368 -14.45 6.25 -9.00
CA GLY A 368 -13.04 5.96 -8.68
C GLY A 368 -12.87 4.52 -8.21
N TYR A 369 -11.81 3.83 -8.71
CA TYR A 369 -11.48 2.46 -8.33
C TYR A 369 -9.96 2.27 -8.18
N GLY A 370 -9.53 1.44 -7.25
CA GLY A 370 -8.13 1.07 -7.09
C GLY A 370 -7.34 1.96 -6.14
N GLY A 371 -6.15 2.42 -6.54
CA GLY A 371 -5.28 3.29 -5.77
C GLY A 371 -4.88 4.53 -6.55
N THR A 372 -4.78 5.67 -5.88
CA THR A 372 -4.31 6.93 -6.48
C THR A 372 -2.78 7.04 -6.44
N ALA A 373 -2.17 7.78 -7.37
CA ALA A 373 -0.78 8.21 -7.21
C ALA A 373 -0.70 9.70 -6.83
N ARG A 374 0.39 10.10 -6.16
CA ARG A 374 0.54 11.46 -5.66
C ARG A 374 1.96 12.00 -5.90
N VAL A 375 2.04 13.19 -6.52
CA VAL A 375 3.28 13.96 -6.69
C VAL A 375 3.10 15.35 -6.09
N GLY A 376 3.72 15.59 -4.94
CA GLY A 376 3.50 16.83 -4.19
C GLY A 376 2.02 17.02 -3.84
N GLN A 377 1.41 18.08 -4.34
CA GLN A 377 -0.01 18.40 -4.17
C GLN A 377 -0.90 17.87 -5.30
N SER A 378 -0.34 17.17 -6.28
CA SER A 378 -1.11 16.58 -7.37
C SER A 378 -1.45 15.13 -7.07
N ILE A 379 -2.71 14.74 -7.30
CA ILE A 379 -3.22 13.37 -7.17
C ILE A 379 -3.66 12.90 -8.56
N LEU A 380 -3.28 11.70 -8.95
CA LEU A 380 -3.74 11.00 -10.15
C LEU A 380 -4.82 10.02 -9.72
N VAL A 381 -6.04 10.25 -10.14
CA VAL A 381 -7.22 9.48 -9.74
C VAL A 381 -7.61 8.53 -10.86
N PRO A 382 -7.60 7.20 -10.62
CA PRO A 382 -8.11 6.24 -11.58
C PRO A 382 -9.64 6.20 -11.51
N CYS A 383 -10.27 6.43 -12.67
CA CYS A 383 -11.71 6.36 -12.81
C CYS A 383 -12.10 5.39 -13.93
N ASP A 384 -13.32 4.86 -13.86
CA ASP A 384 -13.88 3.95 -14.86
C ASP A 384 -14.05 4.60 -16.26
N ASP A 385 -14.14 5.94 -16.31
CA ASP A 385 -14.31 6.71 -17.53
C ASP A 385 -13.10 7.55 -17.92
N SER A 386 -12.08 7.66 -17.04
CA SER A 386 -10.95 8.60 -17.24
C SER A 386 -9.79 8.39 -16.25
N LEU A 387 -8.62 8.88 -16.63
CA LEU A 387 -7.56 9.19 -15.68
C LEU A 387 -7.58 10.71 -15.41
N VAL A 388 -7.65 11.11 -14.13
CA VAL A 388 -7.83 12.51 -13.74
C VAL A 388 -6.67 13.00 -12.88
N LYS A 389 -6.14 14.19 -13.18
CA LYS A 389 -5.23 14.90 -12.28
C LYS A 389 -5.97 15.95 -11.49
N VAL A 390 -5.92 15.82 -10.17
CA VAL A 390 -6.44 16.78 -9.20
C VAL A 390 -5.27 17.50 -8.55
N VAL A 391 -5.41 18.81 -8.32
CA VAL A 391 -4.43 19.60 -7.55
C VAL A 391 -5.08 20.07 -6.27
N VAL A 392 -4.50 19.66 -5.13
CA VAL A 392 -5.01 19.95 -3.79
C VAL A 392 -4.38 21.24 -3.27
N GLY A 393 -5.23 22.17 -2.84
CA GLY A 393 -4.86 23.38 -2.11
C GLY A 393 -4.96 23.20 -0.60
N THR A 394 -5.03 24.30 0.15
CA THR A 394 -5.13 24.28 1.62
C THR A 394 -6.51 23.90 2.15
N SER A 395 -7.57 24.20 1.38
CA SER A 395 -8.97 23.97 1.82
C SER A 395 -9.89 23.55 0.67
N SER A 396 -9.33 23.28 -0.51
CA SER A 396 -10.08 22.84 -1.68
C SER A 396 -9.15 22.13 -2.64
N PHE A 397 -9.69 21.53 -3.68
CA PHE A 397 -8.93 21.00 -4.82
C PHE A 397 -9.59 21.43 -6.13
N SER A 398 -8.90 21.20 -7.24
CA SER A 398 -9.44 21.44 -8.58
C SER A 398 -8.91 20.39 -9.56
N VAL A 399 -9.71 20.08 -10.58
CA VAL A 399 -9.28 19.22 -11.69
C VAL A 399 -8.35 20.02 -12.61
N ALA A 400 -7.11 19.54 -12.77
CA ALA A 400 -6.13 20.16 -13.66
C ALA A 400 -6.26 19.65 -15.10
N TRP A 401 -6.51 18.34 -15.27
CA TRP A 401 -6.80 17.72 -16.56
C TRP A 401 -7.55 16.38 -16.36
N LYS A 402 -8.26 15.94 -17.39
CA LYS A 402 -8.99 14.69 -17.48
C LYS A 402 -8.71 14.01 -18.82
N ALA A 403 -8.13 12.81 -18.81
CA ALA A 403 -7.96 11.96 -19.99
C ALA A 403 -9.19 11.03 -20.08
N SER A 404 -10.22 11.47 -20.81
CA SER A 404 -11.50 10.78 -20.93
C SER A 404 -11.44 9.60 -21.91
N GLY A 405 -12.35 8.62 -21.75
CA GLY A 405 -12.41 7.40 -22.56
C GLY A 405 -11.29 6.41 -22.21
N PHE A 406 -10.83 6.44 -20.97
CA PHE A 406 -9.77 5.62 -20.43
C PHE A 406 -10.24 4.98 -19.11
N ASP A 407 -10.52 3.68 -19.15
CA ASP A 407 -10.85 2.89 -17.96
C ASP A 407 -9.56 2.59 -17.20
N ALA A 408 -9.31 3.37 -16.16
CA ALA A 408 -8.00 3.47 -15.54
C ALA A 408 -7.78 2.42 -14.45
N GLY A 409 -6.79 1.54 -14.64
CA GLY A 409 -6.12 0.87 -13.52
C GLY A 409 -5.34 1.85 -12.65
N SER A 410 -4.89 1.41 -11.48
CA SER A 410 -4.18 2.25 -10.52
C SER A 410 -2.91 2.87 -11.13
N PRO A 411 -2.75 4.20 -11.15
CA PRO A 411 -1.60 4.85 -11.77
C PRO A 411 -0.39 4.90 -10.85
N ILE A 412 0.81 4.97 -11.48
CA ILE A 412 2.04 5.40 -10.80
C ILE A 412 2.69 6.52 -11.60
N VAL A 413 3.68 7.21 -11.02
CA VAL A 413 4.40 8.28 -11.69
C VAL A 413 5.90 8.03 -11.62
N THR A 414 6.58 8.12 -12.78
CA THR A 414 8.05 8.11 -12.87
C THR A 414 8.51 9.37 -13.62
N GLY A 415 9.34 10.19 -12.97
CA GLY A 415 9.75 11.45 -13.56
C GLY A 415 8.56 12.35 -13.91
N ASP A 416 8.34 12.57 -15.18
CA ASP A 416 7.25 13.39 -15.74
C ASP A 416 6.14 12.60 -16.46
N ILE A 417 6.15 11.26 -16.32
CA ILE A 417 5.16 10.37 -16.94
C ILE A 417 4.29 9.68 -15.88
N VAL A 418 2.98 9.72 -16.11
CA VAL A 418 1.96 8.94 -15.37
C VAL A 418 1.70 7.66 -16.14
N TRP A 419 1.89 6.53 -15.52
CA TRP A 419 1.65 5.20 -16.09
C TRP A 419 0.38 4.61 -15.51
N ALA A 420 -0.55 4.22 -16.38
CA ALA A 420 -1.74 3.47 -16.01
C ALA A 420 -2.09 2.44 -17.08
N VAL A 421 -2.76 1.37 -16.69
CA VAL A 421 -3.27 0.38 -17.63
C VAL A 421 -4.71 0.75 -17.97
N ASN A 422 -5.04 0.77 -19.26
CA ASN A 422 -6.42 0.84 -19.72
C ASN A 422 -7.02 -0.56 -19.61
N ILE A 423 -7.93 -0.76 -18.68
CA ILE A 423 -8.55 -2.07 -18.41
C ILE A 423 -9.38 -2.53 -19.62
N SER A 424 -10.10 -1.61 -20.28
CA SER A 424 -10.95 -1.93 -21.42
C SER A 424 -10.20 -2.36 -22.68
N THR A 425 -8.96 -1.85 -22.89
CA THR A 425 -8.16 -2.15 -24.10
C THR A 425 -6.93 -3.02 -23.83
N SER A 426 -6.60 -3.25 -22.56
CA SER A 426 -5.40 -3.99 -22.14
C SER A 426 -4.08 -3.31 -22.57
N ASP A 427 -4.04 -1.98 -22.57
CA ASP A 427 -2.84 -1.22 -22.91
C ASP A 427 -2.23 -0.56 -21.69
N LEU A 428 -0.90 -0.66 -21.53
CA LEU A 428 -0.14 0.22 -20.64
C LEU A 428 0.06 1.56 -21.36
N VAL A 429 -0.44 2.65 -20.77
CA VAL A 429 -0.35 3.99 -21.35
C VAL A 429 0.45 4.92 -20.44
N GLY A 430 1.38 5.65 -21.03
CA GLY A 430 2.10 6.74 -20.39
C GLY A 430 1.53 8.10 -20.79
N PHE A 431 1.13 8.89 -19.80
CA PHE A 431 0.62 10.26 -20.00
C PHE A 431 1.63 11.27 -19.50
N ASN A 432 1.77 12.39 -20.21
CA ASN A 432 2.54 13.51 -19.70
C ASN A 432 1.88 14.07 -18.42
N LEU A 433 2.60 14.11 -17.32
CA LEU A 433 2.10 14.54 -16.00
C LEU A 433 1.54 15.96 -16.00
N SER A 434 2.08 16.85 -16.83
CA SER A 434 1.66 18.24 -16.86
C SER A 434 0.40 18.47 -17.71
N THR A 435 0.26 17.73 -18.83
CA THR A 435 -0.79 17.98 -19.83
C THR A 435 -1.90 16.94 -19.88
N GLY A 436 -1.66 15.73 -19.34
CA GLY A 436 -2.58 14.60 -19.45
C GLY A 436 -2.66 13.98 -20.86
N GLN A 437 -1.77 14.38 -21.78
CA GLN A 437 -1.74 13.81 -23.13
C GLN A 437 -1.03 12.46 -23.12
N PRO A 438 -1.56 11.41 -23.79
CA PRO A 438 -0.86 10.15 -23.94
C PRO A 438 0.37 10.33 -24.82
N VAL A 439 1.51 9.79 -24.39
CA VAL A 439 2.80 9.88 -25.08
C VAL A 439 3.39 8.50 -25.39
N TYR A 440 3.00 7.48 -24.64
CA TYR A 440 3.41 6.08 -24.84
C TYR A 440 2.20 5.16 -24.75
N SER A 441 2.22 4.05 -25.51
CA SER A 441 1.22 2.98 -25.41
C SER A 441 1.84 1.65 -25.80
N PHE A 442 1.60 0.62 -24.97
CA PHE A 442 2.12 -0.72 -25.17
C PHE A 442 0.99 -1.74 -24.90
N ALA A 443 0.71 -2.57 -25.89
CA ALA A 443 -0.24 -3.66 -25.72
C ALA A 443 0.30 -4.68 -24.71
N LEU A 444 -0.49 -5.00 -23.71
CA LEU A 444 -0.31 -6.13 -22.80
C LEU A 444 -1.13 -7.32 -23.34
N GLY A 445 -1.08 -8.45 -22.70
CA GLY A 445 -2.02 -9.54 -22.99
C GLY A 445 -3.42 -9.22 -22.41
N SER A 446 -4.08 -10.20 -21.82
CA SER A 446 -5.26 -9.93 -21.01
C SER A 446 -4.85 -9.23 -19.71
N VAL A 447 -5.65 -8.27 -19.28
CA VAL A 447 -5.47 -7.61 -17.99
C VAL A 447 -6.67 -7.90 -17.10
N ASP A 448 -6.43 -7.92 -15.80
CA ASP A 448 -7.47 -8.02 -14.79
C ASP A 448 -7.82 -6.61 -14.29
N HIS A 449 -8.94 -6.47 -13.59
CA HIS A 449 -9.30 -5.18 -12.99
C HIS A 449 -8.33 -4.79 -11.86
N PHE A 450 -8.18 -3.48 -11.60
CA PHE A 450 -7.34 -2.88 -10.57
C PHE A 450 -5.82 -3.13 -10.70
N ILE A 451 -5.38 -3.50 -11.89
CA ILE A 451 -3.96 -3.73 -12.16
C ILE A 451 -3.11 -2.47 -11.87
N THR A 452 -1.95 -2.68 -11.30
CA THR A 452 -1.06 -1.60 -10.84
C THR A 452 0.34 -1.84 -11.37
N PRO A 453 0.93 -0.90 -12.17
CA PRO A 453 2.35 -0.91 -12.50
C PRO A 453 3.21 -0.64 -11.27
N SER A 454 4.48 -1.07 -11.32
CA SER A 454 5.51 -0.67 -10.36
C SER A 454 6.80 -0.24 -11.05
N ALA A 455 7.72 0.36 -10.31
CA ALA A 455 8.93 0.88 -10.91
C ALA A 455 10.20 0.58 -10.08
N ALA A 456 11.32 0.51 -10.78
CA ALA A 456 12.66 0.68 -10.24
C ALA A 456 13.36 1.78 -11.05
N PRO A 457 14.52 2.33 -10.61
CA PRO A 457 15.23 3.34 -11.38
C PRO A 457 15.49 2.89 -12.83
N GLY A 458 14.86 3.59 -13.79
CA GLY A 458 15.00 3.31 -15.22
C GLY A 458 14.20 2.09 -15.73
N VAL A 459 13.34 1.48 -14.92
CA VAL A 459 12.57 0.29 -15.33
C VAL A 459 11.16 0.33 -14.76
N LEU A 460 10.18 -0.10 -15.57
CA LEU A 460 8.79 -0.27 -15.20
C LEU A 460 8.41 -1.75 -15.28
N PHE A 461 7.55 -2.22 -14.38
CA PHE A 461 7.00 -3.57 -14.37
C PHE A 461 5.47 -3.56 -14.33
N VAL A 462 4.86 -4.50 -15.04
CA VAL A 462 3.40 -4.70 -15.03
C VAL A 462 3.11 -6.19 -15.00
N GLY A 463 2.35 -6.64 -14.00
CA GLY A 463 1.70 -7.95 -14.02
C GLY A 463 0.43 -7.84 -14.87
N ALA A 464 0.19 -8.73 -15.83
CA ALA A 464 -1.00 -8.71 -16.65
C ALA A 464 -1.41 -10.15 -17.01
N GLY A 465 -2.63 -10.54 -16.63
CA GLY A 465 -3.04 -11.94 -16.65
C GLY A 465 -2.04 -12.82 -15.90
N SER A 466 -1.51 -13.84 -16.53
CA SER A 466 -0.46 -14.70 -15.97
C SER A 466 0.95 -14.38 -16.51
N GLN A 467 1.25 -13.10 -16.72
CA GLN A 467 2.52 -12.65 -17.29
C GLN A 467 3.08 -11.43 -16.56
N LEU A 468 4.40 -11.32 -16.50
CA LEU A 468 5.12 -10.15 -16.03
C LEU A 468 5.85 -9.48 -17.19
N TYR A 469 5.52 -8.22 -17.44
CA TYR A 469 6.15 -7.35 -18.45
C TYR A 469 7.20 -6.43 -17.81
N SER A 470 8.19 -6.03 -18.58
CA SER A 470 9.19 -5.05 -18.17
C SER A 470 9.55 -4.10 -19.31
N PHE A 471 9.68 -2.80 -18.97
CA PHE A 471 10.01 -1.73 -19.92
C PHE A 471 11.15 -0.88 -19.37
N VAL A 472 12.14 -0.59 -20.23
CA VAL A 472 13.20 0.39 -19.91
C VAL A 472 12.66 1.79 -20.07
N LEU A 473 13.00 2.65 -19.12
CA LEU A 473 12.73 4.12 -19.15
C LEU A 473 14.06 4.83 -19.35
N GLU A 474 14.21 5.54 -20.49
CA GLU A 474 15.40 6.30 -20.89
C GLU A 474 15.31 7.78 -20.52
#